data_888895585b5b8336fa644da308338319
#
_entry.id   888895585b5b8336fa644da308338319
#
_cell.length_a   1.000
_cell.length_b   1.000
_cell.length_c   1.000
_cell.angle_alpha   90.00
_cell.angle_beta   90.00
_cell.angle_gamma   90.00
#
_symmetry.space_group_name_H-M   'P 1'
#
loop_
_entity.id
_entity.type
_entity.pdbx_description
1 polymer ?
#
loop_
_entity_poly.entity_id
_entity_poly.type
_entity_poly.pdbx_seq_one_letter_code
_entity_poly.pdbx_strand_id
1 'polypeptide(L)'
;MPKYNIDINKVYDLPKDIKIIHFKDVYLAIAVNFANWIVLTSSSQVDVLEYFRKGHSIQDALNNPKLLSSDINYTVMQIEARKLQNKRVHSITRNKRSLHLYLTNKCNLACPHCYMFSGRPNDGELTTEEVRKLLYDYKLVAKGTRVTFSGGEPTSRIDFFQIILYAHELGLKVKVLTNGVLWSTDHIEEVCRFIDSVQVSIDGFSEESNAVIRGKNSFNKALSFVEKFVSHNIDTSVAITPPLSELRNHVKDYANFAQYLASKYENCKFEVKFAEGLIHGRNINPSPLYNKEYHNLMSELQESLYGSEYEVESFAETFYDNVILDNCMFGVFAVASNGDVYFCPQIGDLSPIANIRTTSFAEICNESLIAEKATNISNLKPCNECELKYICGGGCRIKEFPMLIQRQYNDKSHATIKMIRNRA
;
A
#
# COMPACT_ATOMS: atom_id res chain seq x y z
N MET A 1 12.51 -16.24 26.00
CA MET A 1 11.30 -16.89 25.48
C MET A 1 10.15 -16.59 26.43
N PRO A 2 9.00 -16.12 25.97
CA PRO A 2 7.86 -15.94 26.85
C PRO A 2 7.45 -17.29 27.41
N LYS A 3 7.36 -17.41 28.72
CA LYS A 3 6.82 -18.59 29.41
C LYS A 3 5.30 -18.55 29.24
N TYR A 4 4.77 -19.24 28.28
CA TYR A 4 3.34 -19.49 28.23
C TYR A 4 2.98 -20.46 29.35
N ASN A 5 2.11 -20.04 30.28
CA ASN A 5 1.53 -20.93 31.26
C ASN A 5 0.34 -21.64 30.55
N ILE A 6 0.61 -22.77 29.90
CA ILE A 6 -0.36 -23.46 29.06
C ILE A 6 -0.94 -24.63 29.86
N ASP A 7 -2.26 -24.70 29.92
CA ASP A 7 -2.96 -25.85 30.53
C ASP A 7 -2.74 -27.09 29.62
N ILE A 8 -2.13 -28.11 30.17
CA ILE A 8 -1.85 -29.38 29.48
C ILE A 8 -3.13 -30.13 29.08
N ASN A 9 -4.26 -29.89 29.75
CA ASN A 9 -5.56 -30.44 29.37
C ASN A 9 -6.25 -29.66 28.26
N LYS A 10 -5.62 -28.58 27.75
CA LYS A 10 -6.16 -27.76 26.69
C LYS A 10 -6.37 -28.57 25.42
N VAL A 11 -7.59 -28.52 24.90
CA VAL A 11 -7.95 -28.98 23.55
C VAL A 11 -8.04 -27.74 22.64
N TYR A 12 -7.35 -27.77 21.54
CA TYR A 12 -7.36 -26.68 20.58
C TYR A 12 -8.58 -26.75 19.64
N ASP A 13 -9.34 -25.68 19.57
CA ASP A 13 -10.34 -25.48 18.50
C ASP A 13 -9.63 -24.87 17.28
N LEU A 14 -9.07 -25.74 16.45
CA LEU A 14 -8.30 -25.33 15.26
C LEU A 14 -9.20 -25.17 14.03
N PRO A 15 -8.82 -24.25 13.09
CA PRO A 15 -9.52 -24.12 11.82
C PRO A 15 -9.60 -25.44 11.04
N LYS A 16 -10.79 -25.73 10.49
CA LYS A 16 -11.01 -26.97 9.73
C LYS A 16 -10.37 -26.94 8.33
N ASP A 17 -10.13 -25.74 7.80
CA ASP A 17 -9.62 -25.48 6.45
C ASP A 17 -8.09 -25.35 6.37
N ILE A 18 -7.36 -25.84 7.40
CA ILE A 18 -5.89 -25.85 7.36
C ILE A 18 -5.40 -26.70 6.20
N LYS A 19 -4.58 -26.07 5.35
CA LYS A 19 -3.82 -26.71 4.28
C LYS A 19 -2.35 -26.81 4.66
N ILE A 20 -1.74 -27.96 4.40
CA ILE A 20 -0.30 -28.16 4.63
C ILE A 20 0.42 -28.04 3.29
N ILE A 21 1.37 -27.13 3.21
CA ILE A 21 2.23 -26.92 2.04
C ILE A 21 3.67 -27.20 2.46
N HIS A 22 4.34 -28.11 1.75
CA HIS A 22 5.77 -28.32 1.90
C HIS A 22 6.52 -27.31 1.04
N PHE A 23 7.34 -26.47 1.67
CA PHE A 23 8.11 -25.43 0.98
C PHE A 23 9.56 -25.45 1.47
N LYS A 24 10.49 -25.78 0.58
CA LYS A 24 11.89 -25.98 0.94
C LYS A 24 12.01 -27.00 2.10
N ASP A 25 12.60 -26.58 3.22
CA ASP A 25 12.86 -27.43 4.37
C ASP A 25 11.79 -27.30 5.47
N VAL A 26 10.65 -26.66 5.18
CA VAL A 26 9.59 -26.43 6.16
C VAL A 26 8.21 -26.80 5.64
N TYR A 27 7.26 -26.97 6.57
CA TYR A 27 5.85 -27.17 6.29
C TYR A 27 5.09 -25.93 6.76
N LEU A 28 4.31 -25.33 5.87
CA LEU A 28 3.40 -24.23 6.18
C LEU A 28 2.00 -24.79 6.40
N ALA A 29 1.50 -24.72 7.63
CA ALA A 29 0.12 -25.05 7.95
C ALA A 29 -0.73 -23.78 7.89
N ILE A 30 -1.52 -23.62 6.82
CA ILE A 30 -2.24 -22.39 6.47
C ILE A 30 -3.72 -22.57 6.74
N ALA A 31 -4.28 -21.78 7.64
CA ALA A 31 -5.71 -21.63 7.85
C ALA A 31 -6.26 -20.61 6.85
N VAL A 32 -6.69 -21.07 5.69
CA VAL A 32 -6.97 -20.26 4.50
C VAL A 32 -7.98 -19.15 4.77
N ASN A 33 -9.13 -19.47 5.39
CA ASN A 33 -10.20 -18.51 5.64
C ASN A 33 -9.93 -17.58 6.83
N PHE A 34 -8.82 -17.78 7.53
CA PHE A 34 -8.42 -17.01 8.70
C PHE A 34 -7.20 -16.12 8.43
N ALA A 35 -6.61 -16.19 7.23
CA ALA A 35 -5.36 -15.52 6.89
C ALA A 35 -4.26 -15.77 7.95
N ASN A 36 -4.21 -16.99 8.48
CA ASN A 36 -3.27 -17.36 9.53
C ASN A 36 -2.49 -18.61 9.15
N TRP A 37 -1.27 -18.73 9.64
CA TRP A 37 -0.41 -19.89 9.41
C TRP A 37 0.57 -20.10 10.54
N ILE A 38 1.09 -21.31 10.62
CA ILE A 38 2.24 -21.66 11.45
C ILE A 38 3.30 -22.35 10.57
N VAL A 39 4.54 -22.25 11.01
CA VAL A 39 5.68 -22.90 10.36
C VAL A 39 6.06 -24.12 11.20
N LEU A 40 6.18 -25.28 10.56
CA LEU A 40 6.61 -26.53 11.14
C LEU A 40 7.89 -26.99 10.42
N THR A 41 8.87 -27.44 11.16
CA THR A 41 10.21 -27.77 10.64
C THR A 41 10.41 -29.25 10.36
N SER A 42 9.41 -30.08 10.67
CA SER A 42 9.45 -31.52 10.42
C SER A 42 8.06 -32.10 10.14
N SER A 43 8.03 -33.24 9.47
CA SER A 43 6.78 -33.99 9.26
C SER A 43 6.18 -34.50 10.58
N SER A 44 6.99 -34.80 11.58
CA SER A 44 6.50 -35.23 12.90
C SER A 44 5.74 -34.12 13.62
N GLN A 45 6.09 -32.84 13.40
CA GLN A 45 5.32 -31.71 13.91
C GLN A 45 3.99 -31.55 13.16
N VAL A 46 3.94 -31.92 11.87
CA VAL A 46 2.67 -32.01 11.14
C VAL A 46 1.77 -33.06 11.76
N ASP A 47 2.31 -34.23 12.12
CA ASP A 47 1.55 -35.30 12.79
C ASP A 47 1.00 -34.83 14.13
N VAL A 48 1.73 -34.06 14.90
CA VAL A 48 1.25 -33.40 16.14
C VAL A 48 0.09 -32.46 15.87
N LEU A 49 0.21 -31.58 14.85
CA LEU A 49 -0.86 -30.67 14.49
C LEU A 49 -2.13 -31.44 14.08
N GLU A 50 -2.00 -32.49 13.27
CA GLU A 50 -3.12 -33.32 12.88
C GLU A 50 -3.74 -34.08 14.06
N TYR A 51 -2.94 -34.44 15.06
CA TYR A 51 -3.43 -35.02 16.30
C TYR A 51 -4.31 -34.03 17.08
N PHE A 52 -3.88 -32.77 17.23
CA PHE A 52 -4.68 -31.70 17.83
C PHE A 52 -5.95 -31.40 17.04
N ARG A 53 -5.90 -31.43 15.71
CA ARG A 53 -7.08 -31.21 14.83
C ARG A 53 -8.16 -32.30 15.02
N LYS A 54 -7.81 -33.47 15.51
CA LYS A 54 -8.74 -34.55 15.87
C LYS A 54 -9.38 -34.36 17.25
N GLY A 55 -9.07 -33.28 17.97
CA GLY A 55 -9.67 -32.94 19.24
C GLY A 55 -8.96 -33.53 20.47
N HIS A 56 -7.71 -33.97 20.31
CA HIS A 56 -6.92 -34.43 21.45
C HIS A 56 -6.29 -33.28 22.21
N SER A 57 -6.14 -33.46 23.52
CA SER A 57 -5.47 -32.48 24.39
C SER A 57 -3.94 -32.56 24.27
N ILE A 58 -3.26 -31.56 24.84
CA ILE A 58 -1.79 -31.59 24.96
C ILE A 58 -1.35 -32.79 25.79
N GLN A 59 -2.10 -33.11 26.88
CA GLN A 59 -1.81 -34.25 27.73
C GLN A 59 -1.94 -35.59 26.93
N ASP A 60 -2.95 -35.71 26.08
CA ASP A 60 -3.10 -36.91 25.23
C ASP A 60 -1.92 -37.04 24.28
N ALA A 61 -1.45 -35.95 23.70
CA ALA A 61 -0.27 -35.93 22.83
C ALA A 61 1.00 -36.35 23.58
N LEU A 62 1.21 -35.85 24.79
CA LEU A 62 2.36 -36.21 25.64
C LEU A 62 2.34 -37.71 26.06
N ASN A 63 1.18 -38.29 26.19
CA ASN A 63 1.01 -39.70 26.51
C ASN A 63 1.09 -40.61 25.25
N ASN A 64 1.12 -40.04 24.04
CA ASN A 64 1.19 -40.82 22.79
C ASN A 64 2.65 -41.18 22.49
N PRO A 65 3.04 -42.47 22.52
CA PRO A 65 4.42 -42.90 22.31
C PRO A 65 4.96 -42.67 20.87
N LYS A 66 4.07 -42.29 19.94
CA LYS A 66 4.44 -42.00 18.55
C LYS A 66 4.83 -40.55 18.35
N LEU A 67 4.57 -39.66 19.31
CA LEU A 67 4.84 -38.22 19.22
C LEU A 67 5.99 -37.82 20.16
N LEU A 68 6.95 -37.05 19.64
CA LEU A 68 8.07 -36.60 20.44
C LEU A 68 7.66 -35.34 21.24
N SER A 69 8.03 -35.27 22.52
CA SER A 69 7.75 -34.13 23.38
C SER A 69 8.35 -32.81 22.83
N SER A 70 9.48 -32.85 22.13
CA SER A 70 10.08 -31.70 21.44
C SER A 70 9.16 -31.14 20.35
N ASP A 71 8.58 -32.03 19.53
CA ASP A 71 7.69 -31.64 18.43
C ASP A 71 6.34 -31.14 18.96
N ILE A 72 5.83 -31.76 20.03
CA ILE A 72 4.64 -31.26 20.73
C ILE A 72 4.86 -29.85 21.25
N ASN A 73 5.96 -29.61 21.96
CA ASN A 73 6.28 -28.30 22.50
C ASN A 73 6.43 -27.24 21.41
N TYR A 74 7.14 -27.55 20.32
CA TYR A 74 7.31 -26.63 19.21
C TYR A 74 5.97 -26.30 18.55
N THR A 75 5.15 -27.30 18.23
CA THR A 75 3.84 -27.10 17.60
C THR A 75 2.91 -26.28 18.48
N VAL A 76 2.87 -26.58 19.79
CA VAL A 76 2.11 -25.80 20.77
C VAL A 76 2.58 -24.33 20.80
N MET A 77 3.89 -24.09 20.84
CA MET A 77 4.44 -22.73 20.82
C MET A 77 4.03 -21.98 19.56
N GLN A 78 4.07 -22.61 18.38
CA GLN A 78 3.62 -22.00 17.13
C GLN A 78 2.13 -21.66 17.15
N ILE A 79 1.28 -22.56 17.64
CA ILE A 79 -0.17 -22.33 17.76
C ILE A 79 -0.47 -21.16 18.70
N GLU A 80 0.18 -21.10 19.86
CA GLU A 80 -0.05 -20.05 20.85
C GLU A 80 0.49 -18.69 20.36
N ALA A 81 1.71 -18.66 19.82
CA ALA A 81 2.34 -17.45 19.32
C ALA A 81 1.52 -16.80 18.21
N ARG A 82 0.99 -17.61 17.30
CA ARG A 82 0.18 -17.17 16.15
C ARG A 82 -1.30 -17.10 16.46
N LYS A 83 -1.74 -17.50 17.66
CA LYS A 83 -3.16 -17.56 18.04
C LYS A 83 -3.98 -18.34 17.00
N LEU A 84 -3.47 -19.47 16.53
CA LEU A 84 -4.13 -20.27 15.51
C LEU A 84 -5.37 -20.97 16.13
N GLN A 85 -6.52 -20.36 15.94
CA GLN A 85 -7.80 -20.79 16.51
C GLN A 85 -8.92 -20.65 15.50
N ASN A 86 -9.97 -21.46 15.64
CA ASN A 86 -11.20 -21.37 14.85
C ASN A 86 -12.06 -20.16 15.31
N LYS A 87 -11.46 -19.01 15.42
CA LYS A 87 -12.12 -17.77 15.84
C LYS A 87 -12.23 -16.85 14.62
N ARG A 88 -13.45 -16.44 14.34
CA ARG A 88 -13.73 -15.54 13.20
C ARG A 88 -12.87 -14.29 13.33
N VAL A 89 -12.02 -14.08 12.36
CA VAL A 89 -11.17 -12.91 12.25
C VAL A 89 -11.96 -11.80 11.59
N HIS A 90 -11.83 -10.59 12.10
CA HIS A 90 -12.40 -9.44 11.42
C HIS A 90 -11.59 -9.16 10.16
N SER A 91 -12.26 -9.11 9.01
CA SER A 91 -11.65 -8.49 7.84
C SER A 91 -11.35 -7.04 8.23
N ILE A 92 -10.10 -6.61 8.10
CA ILE A 92 -9.84 -5.18 8.10
C ILE A 92 -10.40 -4.67 6.78
N THR A 93 -11.60 -4.13 6.83
CA THR A 93 -11.99 -3.14 5.85
C THR A 93 -10.96 -2.02 5.97
N ARG A 94 -9.96 -2.04 5.08
CA ARG A 94 -8.98 -0.94 4.98
C ARG A 94 -9.80 0.33 4.92
N ASN A 95 -9.40 1.32 5.70
CA ASN A 95 -10.20 2.53 5.90
C ASN A 95 -10.40 3.27 4.57
N LYS A 96 -11.45 2.93 3.82
CA LYS A 96 -11.78 3.42 2.48
C LYS A 96 -12.27 4.87 2.47
N ARG A 97 -12.26 5.51 3.62
CA ARG A 97 -12.61 6.92 3.79
C ARG A 97 -11.41 7.83 3.50
N SER A 98 -10.77 7.59 2.36
CA SER A 98 -9.64 8.36 1.88
C SER A 98 -9.96 8.92 0.48
N LEU A 99 -9.70 10.20 0.28
CA LEU A 99 -9.79 10.88 -1.00
C LEU A 99 -8.38 11.25 -1.46
N HIS A 100 -8.02 10.87 -2.68
CA HIS A 100 -6.83 11.36 -3.36
C HIS A 100 -7.24 12.41 -4.38
N LEU A 101 -6.82 13.65 -4.18
CA LEU A 101 -7.20 14.78 -5.03
C LEU A 101 -5.98 15.35 -5.74
N TYR A 102 -5.99 15.27 -7.06
CA TYR A 102 -5.01 15.89 -7.93
C TYR A 102 -5.44 17.32 -8.20
N LEU A 103 -4.89 18.27 -7.44
CA LEU A 103 -5.32 19.67 -7.45
C LEU A 103 -5.09 20.39 -8.77
N THR A 104 -4.01 20.02 -9.46
CA THR A 104 -3.63 20.60 -10.74
C THR A 104 -2.74 19.64 -11.52
N ASN A 105 -2.74 19.72 -12.83
CA ASN A 105 -1.74 19.05 -13.67
C ASN A 105 -0.47 19.90 -13.89
N LYS A 106 -0.48 21.17 -13.47
CA LYS A 106 0.70 22.03 -13.53
C LYS A 106 1.82 21.50 -12.64
N CYS A 107 3.03 21.40 -13.21
CA CYS A 107 4.24 21.00 -12.50
C CYS A 107 5.44 21.81 -12.97
N ASN A 108 6.32 22.13 -12.04
CA ASN A 108 7.59 22.79 -12.34
C ASN A 108 8.69 21.82 -12.78
N LEU A 109 8.43 20.50 -12.75
CA LEU A 109 9.36 19.44 -13.16
C LEU A 109 8.79 18.64 -14.34
N ALA A 110 9.69 17.91 -15.04
CA ALA A 110 9.35 17.11 -16.21
C ALA A 110 9.87 15.66 -16.10
N CYS A 111 9.68 15.04 -14.94
CA CYS A 111 10.20 13.70 -14.65
C CYS A 111 9.79 12.67 -15.70
N PRO A 112 10.71 11.82 -16.20
CA PRO A 112 10.43 10.85 -17.26
C PRO A 112 9.44 9.74 -16.84
N HIS A 113 9.40 9.39 -15.57
CA HIS A 113 8.49 8.37 -15.02
C HIS A 113 7.14 8.93 -14.55
N CYS A 114 6.85 10.20 -14.83
CA CYS A 114 5.59 10.82 -14.39
C CYS A 114 4.38 10.19 -15.07
N TYR A 115 3.63 9.37 -14.33
CA TYR A 115 2.43 8.70 -14.83
C TYR A 115 1.23 9.65 -15.06
N MET A 116 1.29 10.86 -14.49
CA MET A 116 0.31 11.92 -14.71
C MET A 116 0.60 12.75 -15.96
N PHE A 117 1.76 12.60 -16.58
CA PHE A 117 2.23 13.43 -17.70
C PHE A 117 2.15 14.92 -17.38
N SER A 118 2.34 15.28 -16.13
CA SER A 118 2.15 16.63 -15.60
C SER A 118 3.13 17.64 -16.19
N GLY A 119 2.70 18.89 -16.28
CA GLY A 119 3.52 19.99 -16.82
C GLY A 119 2.69 21.26 -16.94
N ARG A 120 1.79 21.34 -17.91
CA ARG A 120 0.82 22.43 -18.03
C ARG A 120 -0.46 22.08 -17.28
N PRO A 121 -1.20 23.08 -16.76
CA PRO A 121 -2.52 22.82 -16.19
C PRO A 121 -3.44 22.21 -17.28
N ASN A 122 -4.36 21.37 -16.86
CA ASN A 122 -5.40 20.86 -17.76
C ASN A 122 -6.43 21.98 -18.04
N ASP A 123 -7.03 21.93 -19.21
CA ASP A 123 -8.19 22.76 -19.49
C ASP A 123 -9.33 22.40 -18.54
N GLY A 124 -9.98 23.42 -17.98
CA GLY A 124 -11.11 23.23 -17.09
C GLY A 124 -10.75 22.60 -15.73
N GLU A 125 -9.59 22.87 -15.17
CA GLU A 125 -9.29 22.48 -13.80
C GLU A 125 -10.33 23.02 -12.81
N LEU A 126 -10.58 22.26 -11.74
CA LEU A 126 -11.56 22.62 -10.71
C LEU A 126 -11.24 23.97 -10.08
N THR A 127 -12.24 24.82 -9.95
CA THR A 127 -12.15 26.07 -9.18
C THR A 127 -12.00 25.80 -7.69
N THR A 128 -11.63 26.83 -6.92
CA THR A 128 -11.56 26.72 -5.46
C THR A 128 -12.89 26.29 -4.85
N GLU A 129 -14.00 26.84 -5.34
CA GLU A 129 -15.34 26.52 -4.88
C GLU A 129 -15.73 25.08 -5.22
N GLU A 130 -15.39 24.57 -6.40
CA GLU A 130 -15.65 23.17 -6.78
C GLU A 130 -14.83 22.21 -5.90
N VAL A 131 -13.57 22.55 -5.60
CA VAL A 131 -12.75 21.76 -4.67
C VAL A 131 -13.35 21.78 -3.26
N ARG A 132 -13.76 22.93 -2.76
CA ARG A 132 -14.41 23.05 -1.44
C ARG A 132 -15.71 22.24 -1.39
N LYS A 133 -16.54 22.34 -2.41
CA LYS A 133 -17.76 21.54 -2.52
C LYS A 133 -17.46 20.04 -2.51
N LEU A 134 -16.48 19.58 -3.28
CA LEU A 134 -16.05 18.18 -3.30
C LEU A 134 -15.62 17.71 -1.91
N LEU A 135 -14.78 18.47 -1.20
CA LEU A 135 -14.33 18.13 0.15
C LEU A 135 -15.49 18.07 1.15
N TYR A 136 -16.44 18.98 1.04
CA TYR A 136 -17.64 19.00 1.87
C TYR A 136 -18.53 17.77 1.60
N ASP A 137 -18.84 17.49 0.34
CA ASP A 137 -19.66 16.33 -0.07
C ASP A 137 -18.97 15.02 0.36
N TYR A 138 -17.65 14.91 0.16
CA TYR A 138 -16.86 13.77 0.61
C TYR A 138 -16.95 13.58 2.13
N LYS A 139 -16.82 14.66 2.90
CA LYS A 139 -16.96 14.61 4.36
C LYS A 139 -18.33 14.14 4.80
N LEU A 140 -19.39 14.68 4.21
CA LEU A 140 -20.76 14.38 4.61
C LEU A 140 -21.25 13.02 4.10
N VAL A 141 -21.07 12.74 2.82
CA VAL A 141 -21.66 11.57 2.16
C VAL A 141 -20.84 10.32 2.43
N ALA A 142 -19.51 10.36 2.17
CA ALA A 142 -18.64 9.21 2.39
C ALA A 142 -18.16 9.06 3.84
N LYS A 143 -18.52 10.00 4.74
CA LYS A 143 -17.94 10.07 6.10
C LYS A 143 -16.40 10.13 6.06
N GLY A 144 -15.88 10.91 5.11
CA GLY A 144 -14.47 11.06 4.83
C GLY A 144 -13.66 11.46 6.06
N THR A 145 -12.47 10.90 6.18
CA THR A 145 -11.58 11.17 7.33
C THR A 145 -10.21 11.67 6.92
N ARG A 146 -9.81 11.45 5.68
CA ARG A 146 -8.47 11.79 5.19
C ARG A 146 -8.53 12.24 3.73
N VAL A 147 -7.79 13.29 3.41
CA VAL A 147 -7.54 13.72 2.03
C VAL A 147 -6.04 13.72 1.75
N THR A 148 -5.66 13.26 0.57
CA THR A 148 -4.30 13.37 0.04
C THR A 148 -4.32 14.34 -1.13
N PHE A 149 -3.63 15.45 -1.00
CA PHE A 149 -3.42 16.41 -2.07
C PHE A 149 -2.17 16.07 -2.87
N SER A 150 -2.33 16.00 -4.18
CA SER A 150 -1.29 15.67 -5.14
C SER A 150 -1.55 16.40 -6.46
N GLY A 151 -1.02 15.88 -7.55
CA GLY A 151 -1.21 16.41 -8.89
C GLY A 151 0.10 16.43 -9.67
N GLY A 152 0.33 17.48 -10.44
CA GLY A 152 1.67 17.80 -10.89
C GLY A 152 2.52 18.23 -9.69
N GLU A 153 2.42 19.49 -9.33
CA GLU A 153 2.93 19.98 -8.06
C GLU A 153 1.83 20.82 -7.39
N PRO A 154 1.27 20.37 -6.25
CA PRO A 154 0.14 21.05 -5.63
C PRO A 154 0.45 22.50 -5.23
N THR A 155 1.69 22.80 -4.81
CA THR A 155 2.12 24.16 -4.46
C THR A 155 2.22 25.12 -5.64
N SER A 156 2.11 24.62 -6.87
CA SER A 156 2.03 25.50 -8.06
C SER A 156 0.65 26.13 -8.25
N ARG A 157 -0.35 25.69 -7.47
CA ARG A 157 -1.69 26.23 -7.47
C ARG A 157 -1.81 27.39 -6.47
N ILE A 158 -2.33 28.53 -6.91
CA ILE A 158 -2.32 29.78 -6.14
C ILE A 158 -3.17 29.72 -4.85
N ASP A 159 -4.25 28.95 -4.87
CA ASP A 159 -5.20 28.79 -3.76
C ASP A 159 -4.90 27.55 -2.89
N PHE A 160 -3.73 26.90 -3.08
CA PHE A 160 -3.35 25.65 -2.41
C PHE A 160 -3.49 25.74 -0.88
N PHE A 161 -2.99 26.82 -0.26
CA PHE A 161 -3.04 26.98 1.19
C PHE A 161 -4.46 27.19 1.72
N GLN A 162 -5.30 27.90 0.97
CA GLN A 162 -6.73 28.05 1.31
C GLN A 162 -7.47 26.71 1.26
N ILE A 163 -7.13 25.85 0.32
CA ILE A 163 -7.70 24.50 0.21
C ILE A 163 -7.27 23.63 1.38
N ILE A 164 -5.99 23.66 1.78
CA ILE A 164 -5.49 22.94 2.96
C ILE A 164 -6.23 23.37 4.22
N LEU A 165 -6.31 24.68 4.46
CA LEU A 165 -7.01 25.25 5.61
C LEU A 165 -8.46 24.75 5.65
N TYR A 166 -9.18 24.84 4.55
CA TYR A 166 -10.56 24.37 4.47
C TYR A 166 -10.72 22.87 4.75
N ALA A 167 -9.82 22.04 4.21
CA ALA A 167 -9.83 20.61 4.50
C ALA A 167 -9.63 20.31 5.99
N HIS A 168 -8.71 21.05 6.63
CA HIS A 168 -8.47 20.96 8.07
C HIS A 168 -9.70 21.40 8.89
N GLU A 169 -10.35 22.51 8.53
CA GLU A 169 -11.57 23.01 9.16
C GLU A 169 -12.74 22.01 9.08
N LEU A 170 -12.80 21.22 8.00
CA LEU A 170 -13.75 20.10 7.89
C LEU A 170 -13.37 18.90 8.79
N GLY A 171 -12.27 18.96 9.53
CA GLY A 171 -11.77 17.85 10.35
C GLY A 171 -11.27 16.66 9.51
N LEU A 172 -10.74 16.92 8.33
CA LEU A 172 -10.05 15.93 7.52
C LEU A 172 -8.56 15.90 7.90
N LYS A 173 -7.98 14.72 8.00
CA LYS A 173 -6.53 14.57 8.07
C LYS A 173 -5.94 14.87 6.70
N VAL A 174 -5.00 15.80 6.67
CA VAL A 174 -4.40 16.32 5.44
C VAL A 174 -3.04 15.69 5.19
N LYS A 175 -2.90 15.04 4.04
CA LYS A 175 -1.62 14.57 3.51
C LYS A 175 -1.29 15.32 2.23
N VAL A 176 -0.02 15.72 2.07
CA VAL A 176 0.47 16.36 0.84
C VAL A 176 1.56 15.52 0.20
N LEU A 177 1.45 15.28 -1.11
CA LEU A 177 2.51 14.69 -1.93
C LEU A 177 3.11 15.82 -2.78
N THR A 178 4.41 16.06 -2.65
CA THR A 178 5.10 17.17 -3.28
C THR A 178 6.48 16.78 -3.79
N ASN A 179 6.98 17.50 -4.79
CA ASN A 179 8.38 17.40 -5.20
C ASN A 179 9.34 18.24 -4.30
N GLY A 180 8.80 19.04 -3.39
CA GLY A 180 9.56 19.80 -2.42
C GLY A 180 10.30 21.03 -2.96
N VAL A 181 10.16 21.38 -4.25
CA VAL A 181 11.02 22.43 -4.88
C VAL A 181 10.42 23.84 -4.77
N LEU A 182 9.10 23.96 -4.75
CA LEU A 182 8.40 25.26 -4.75
C LEU A 182 8.02 25.78 -3.36
N TRP A 183 8.28 25.02 -2.32
CA TRP A 183 8.03 25.46 -0.97
C TRP A 183 8.94 26.62 -0.57
N SER A 184 8.46 27.51 0.29
CA SER A 184 9.25 28.52 0.98
C SER A 184 9.14 28.34 2.50
N THR A 185 10.00 28.98 3.27
CA THR A 185 9.93 28.94 4.73
C THR A 185 8.61 29.51 5.21
N ASP A 186 8.21 30.66 4.67
CA ASP A 186 6.95 31.33 5.02
C ASP A 186 5.74 30.43 4.77
N HIS A 187 5.72 29.70 3.65
CA HIS A 187 4.67 28.72 3.35
C HIS A 187 4.58 27.64 4.43
N ILE A 188 5.71 27.12 4.90
CA ILE A 188 5.70 26.06 5.92
C ILE A 188 5.18 26.61 7.25
N GLU A 189 5.65 27.77 7.68
CA GLU A 189 5.23 28.42 8.93
C GLU A 189 3.72 28.71 8.92
N GLU A 190 3.17 29.09 7.76
CA GLU A 190 1.74 29.36 7.61
C GLU A 190 0.88 28.09 7.71
N VAL A 191 1.31 26.97 7.10
CA VAL A 191 0.43 25.80 6.92
C VAL A 191 0.81 24.56 7.71
N CYS A 192 2.01 24.50 8.34
CA CYS A 192 2.50 23.30 9.02
C CYS A 192 1.51 22.73 10.05
N ARG A 193 0.78 23.59 10.76
CA ARG A 193 -0.24 23.20 11.75
C ARG A 193 -1.50 22.60 11.14
N PHE A 194 -1.71 22.71 9.84
CA PHE A 194 -2.89 22.21 9.13
C PHE A 194 -2.60 20.94 8.31
N ILE A 195 -1.33 20.51 8.29
CA ILE A 195 -0.88 19.32 7.56
C ILE A 195 -0.51 18.23 8.56
N ASP A 196 -1.15 17.07 8.47
CA ASP A 196 -0.84 15.91 9.31
C ASP A 196 0.38 15.14 8.79
N SER A 197 0.54 15.05 7.47
CA SER A 197 1.67 14.33 6.87
C SER A 197 2.07 14.86 5.51
N VAL A 198 3.37 14.76 5.20
CA VAL A 198 3.95 15.13 3.91
C VAL A 198 4.78 13.98 3.36
N GLN A 199 4.66 13.76 2.06
CA GLN A 199 5.56 12.88 1.33
C GLN A 199 6.32 13.71 0.29
N VAL A 200 7.64 13.76 0.44
CA VAL A 200 8.53 14.46 -0.49
C VAL A 200 9.14 13.44 -1.45
N SER A 201 9.05 13.72 -2.74
CA SER A 201 9.57 12.83 -3.78
C SER A 201 11.02 13.19 -4.11
N ILE A 202 11.94 12.25 -3.85
CA ILE A 202 13.37 12.35 -4.16
C ILE A 202 13.77 11.03 -4.81
N ASP A 203 14.25 11.02 -6.06
CA ASP A 203 14.50 9.79 -6.81
C ASP A 203 15.98 9.44 -6.95
N GLY A 204 16.88 10.29 -6.50
CA GLY A 204 18.32 10.05 -6.44
C GLY A 204 18.85 10.01 -5.02
N PHE A 205 20.10 9.62 -4.87
CA PHE A 205 20.85 9.61 -3.60
C PHE A 205 21.83 10.77 -3.51
N SER A 206 21.98 11.57 -4.57
CA SER A 206 22.79 12.79 -4.67
C SER A 206 22.12 13.81 -5.58
N GLU A 207 22.66 15.05 -5.64
CA GLU A 207 22.15 16.06 -6.58
C GLU A 207 22.30 15.58 -8.03
N GLU A 208 23.41 14.91 -8.37
CA GLU A 208 23.68 14.42 -9.73
C GLU A 208 22.70 13.30 -10.11
N SER A 209 22.54 12.29 -9.27
CA SER A 209 21.62 11.17 -9.55
C SER A 209 20.17 11.61 -9.57
N ASN A 210 19.77 12.53 -8.69
CA ASN A 210 18.42 13.07 -8.67
C ASN A 210 18.15 13.98 -9.89
N ALA A 211 19.17 14.73 -10.37
CA ALA A 211 19.05 15.63 -11.51
C ALA A 211 18.71 14.89 -12.82
N VAL A 212 19.15 13.63 -12.98
CA VAL A 212 18.82 12.77 -14.13
C VAL A 212 17.30 12.64 -14.27
N ILE A 213 16.59 12.62 -13.15
CA ILE A 213 15.16 12.35 -13.09
C ILE A 213 14.36 13.62 -12.89
N ARG A 214 14.76 14.46 -11.91
CA ARG A 214 13.98 15.62 -11.44
C ARG A 214 14.55 16.97 -11.85
N GLY A 215 15.67 16.96 -12.58
CA GLY A 215 16.35 18.18 -12.99
C GLY A 215 17.26 18.78 -11.90
N LYS A 216 18.16 19.65 -12.34
CA LYS A 216 19.18 20.27 -11.47
C LYS A 216 18.58 21.09 -10.35
N ASN A 217 19.29 21.15 -9.22
CA ASN A 217 18.93 21.90 -8.01
C ASN A 217 17.63 21.44 -7.34
N SER A 218 17.15 20.25 -7.64
CA SER A 218 15.92 19.70 -7.03
C SER A 218 16.20 18.91 -5.75
N PHE A 219 17.32 18.19 -5.67
CA PHE A 219 17.69 17.35 -4.54
C PHE A 219 17.90 18.14 -3.24
N ASN A 220 18.84 19.09 -3.28
CA ASN A 220 19.19 19.88 -2.10
C ASN A 220 18.00 20.73 -1.61
N LYS A 221 17.19 21.28 -2.53
CA LYS A 221 15.95 21.98 -2.17
C LYS A 221 14.96 21.05 -1.49
N ALA A 222 14.66 19.90 -2.08
CA ALA A 222 13.73 18.93 -1.50
C ALA A 222 14.19 18.47 -0.11
N LEU A 223 15.48 18.15 0.07
CA LEU A 223 16.03 17.76 1.37
C LEU A 223 15.93 18.89 2.41
N SER A 224 16.15 20.13 2.02
CA SER A 224 16.03 21.27 2.96
C SER A 224 14.59 21.43 3.48
N PHE A 225 13.59 21.07 2.65
CA PHE A 225 12.20 21.11 3.08
C PHE A 225 11.78 19.84 3.85
N VAL A 226 12.37 18.67 3.57
CA VAL A 226 12.23 17.51 4.46
C VAL A 226 12.66 17.86 5.87
N GLU A 227 13.82 18.51 6.04
CA GLU A 227 14.33 18.94 7.35
C GLU A 227 13.36 19.91 8.06
N LYS A 228 12.80 20.86 7.33
CA LYS A 228 11.82 21.81 7.88
C LYS A 228 10.51 21.10 8.28
N PHE A 229 9.97 20.21 7.47
CA PHE A 229 8.76 19.46 7.83
C PHE A 229 8.98 18.63 9.10
N VAL A 230 10.11 17.94 9.18
CA VAL A 230 10.48 17.15 10.36
C VAL A 230 10.62 18.06 11.61
N SER A 231 11.28 19.21 11.48
CA SER A 231 11.44 20.17 12.60
C SER A 231 10.11 20.73 13.13
N HIS A 232 9.08 20.78 12.29
CA HIS A 232 7.70 21.15 12.69
C HIS A 232 6.87 19.95 13.17
N ASN A 233 7.51 18.79 13.42
CA ASN A 233 6.86 17.58 13.90
C ASN A 233 5.74 17.06 12.98
N ILE A 234 5.83 17.32 11.67
CA ILE A 234 4.94 16.79 10.64
C ILE A 234 5.39 15.35 10.33
N ASP A 235 4.43 14.41 10.25
CA ASP A 235 4.71 13.05 9.79
C ASP A 235 5.25 13.09 8.35
N THR A 236 6.54 12.87 8.19
CA THR A 236 7.27 13.13 6.94
C THR A 236 7.79 11.84 6.34
N SER A 237 7.58 11.65 5.04
CA SER A 237 8.19 10.54 4.32
C SER A 237 8.93 11.04 3.06
N VAL A 238 10.02 10.38 2.74
CA VAL A 238 10.71 10.51 1.45
C VAL A 238 10.33 9.32 0.58
N ALA A 239 9.77 9.58 -0.60
CA ALA A 239 9.45 8.56 -1.57
C ALA A 239 10.50 8.55 -2.68
N ILE A 240 11.11 7.38 -2.90
CA ILE A 240 12.18 7.17 -3.87
C ILE A 240 11.68 6.21 -4.95
N THR A 241 11.76 6.66 -6.21
CA THR A 241 11.41 5.85 -7.38
C THR A 241 12.60 5.85 -8.34
N PRO A 242 13.66 5.06 -8.08
CA PRO A 242 14.85 5.07 -8.89
C PRO A 242 14.55 4.53 -10.28
N PRO A 243 15.11 5.09 -11.36
CA PRO A 243 15.02 4.45 -12.67
C PRO A 243 15.88 3.20 -12.70
N LEU A 244 15.52 2.23 -13.54
CA LEU A 244 16.23 0.97 -13.65
C LEU A 244 17.73 1.17 -14.02
N SER A 245 18.02 2.17 -14.86
CA SER A 245 19.39 2.51 -15.25
C SER A 245 20.29 2.88 -14.05
N GLU A 246 19.75 3.67 -13.13
CA GLU A 246 20.45 4.06 -11.90
C GLU A 246 20.52 2.88 -10.93
N LEU A 247 19.41 2.18 -10.74
CA LEU A 247 19.33 1.09 -9.78
C LEU A 247 20.31 -0.05 -10.08
N ARG A 248 20.53 -0.38 -11.38
CA ARG A 248 21.51 -1.40 -11.81
C ARG A 248 22.93 -1.18 -11.27
N ASN A 249 23.33 0.07 -11.12
CA ASN A 249 24.69 0.42 -10.78
C ASN A 249 24.84 0.94 -9.35
N HIS A 250 23.75 1.32 -8.69
CA HIS A 250 23.76 2.13 -7.48
C HIS A 250 22.85 1.59 -6.35
N VAL A 251 22.56 0.28 -6.32
CA VAL A 251 21.74 -0.33 -5.25
C VAL A 251 22.26 0.05 -3.86
N LYS A 252 23.60 -0.06 -3.65
CA LYS A 252 24.22 0.26 -2.36
C LYS A 252 24.17 1.75 -2.02
N ASP A 253 24.27 2.63 -3.03
CA ASP A 253 24.21 4.07 -2.80
C ASP A 253 22.80 4.48 -2.37
N TYR A 254 21.77 3.89 -2.97
CA TYR A 254 20.37 4.06 -2.52
C TYR A 254 20.14 3.52 -1.10
N ALA A 255 20.70 2.35 -0.78
CA ALA A 255 20.62 1.80 0.57
C ALA A 255 21.30 2.71 1.60
N ASN A 256 22.52 3.16 1.31
CA ASN A 256 23.28 4.07 2.17
C ASN A 256 22.55 5.40 2.40
N PHE A 257 21.95 5.95 1.34
CA PHE A 257 21.17 7.18 1.43
C PHE A 257 19.90 7.00 2.30
N ALA A 258 19.19 5.91 2.13
CA ALA A 258 18.03 5.61 2.95
C ALA A 258 18.41 5.40 4.43
N GLN A 259 19.49 4.68 4.72
CA GLN A 259 20.01 4.49 6.07
C GLN A 259 20.47 5.81 6.70
N TYR A 260 21.13 6.67 5.92
CA TYR A 260 21.53 8.02 6.37
C TYR A 260 20.30 8.84 6.79
N LEU A 261 19.25 8.87 5.97
CA LEU A 261 18.04 9.60 6.31
C LEU A 261 17.32 9.00 7.53
N ALA A 262 17.21 7.68 7.60
CA ALA A 262 16.60 6.99 8.73
C ALA A 262 17.34 7.27 10.04
N SER A 263 18.67 7.22 10.04
CA SER A 263 19.51 7.52 11.19
C SER A 263 19.43 9.01 11.58
N LYS A 264 19.43 9.93 10.60
CA LYS A 264 19.34 11.37 10.84
C LYS A 264 18.04 11.74 11.56
N TYR A 265 16.95 11.05 11.29
CA TYR A 265 15.61 11.34 11.78
C TYR A 265 15.02 10.21 12.65
N GLU A 266 15.86 9.36 13.28
CA GLU A 266 15.44 8.17 14.06
C GLU A 266 14.43 8.47 15.17
N ASN A 267 14.52 9.67 15.80
CA ASN A 267 13.64 10.10 16.88
C ASN A 267 12.45 10.93 16.38
N CYS A 268 12.20 10.97 15.07
CA CYS A 268 11.16 11.76 14.44
C CYS A 268 10.12 10.85 13.78
N LYS A 269 8.96 11.42 13.46
CA LYS A 269 7.97 10.76 12.60
C LYS A 269 8.44 10.82 11.14
N PHE A 270 9.38 9.94 10.81
CA PHE A 270 10.02 9.94 9.51
C PHE A 270 10.11 8.54 8.91
N GLU A 271 9.94 8.44 7.61
CA GLU A 271 10.00 7.16 6.88
C GLU A 271 10.59 7.35 5.47
N VAL A 272 11.39 6.40 5.02
CA VAL A 272 11.82 6.30 3.62
C VAL A 272 11.01 5.20 2.93
N LYS A 273 10.47 5.50 1.75
CA LYS A 273 9.65 4.58 0.95
C LYS A 273 10.25 4.41 -0.42
N PHE A 274 10.41 3.18 -0.84
CA PHE A 274 10.78 2.86 -2.21
C PHE A 274 9.56 2.40 -3.01
N ALA A 275 9.51 2.76 -4.29
CA ALA A 275 8.48 2.25 -5.19
C ALA A 275 8.77 0.79 -5.55
N GLU A 276 7.79 -0.08 -5.38
CA GLU A 276 7.89 -1.53 -5.68
C GLU A 276 7.93 -1.83 -7.19
N GLY A 277 7.71 -0.85 -8.04
CA GLY A 277 7.72 -1.00 -9.48
C GLY A 277 7.25 0.25 -10.21
N LEU A 278 7.61 0.36 -11.48
CA LEU A 278 7.22 1.46 -12.34
C LEU A 278 5.98 1.11 -13.16
N ILE A 279 5.17 2.12 -13.41
CA ILE A 279 4.05 2.07 -14.34
C ILE A 279 4.36 2.94 -15.56
N HIS A 280 3.54 2.86 -16.59
CA HIS A 280 3.65 3.74 -17.75
C HIS A 280 3.68 5.21 -17.33
N GLY A 281 4.65 5.94 -17.83
CA GLY A 281 4.87 7.35 -17.58
C GLY A 281 5.40 8.05 -18.82
N ARG A 282 5.67 9.35 -18.72
CA ARG A 282 6.03 10.23 -19.85
C ARG A 282 7.02 9.63 -20.85
N ASN A 283 8.13 9.07 -20.36
CA ASN A 283 9.20 8.49 -21.17
C ASN A 283 9.56 7.07 -20.73
N ILE A 284 8.70 6.44 -19.94
CA ILE A 284 8.91 5.09 -19.42
C ILE A 284 7.68 4.25 -19.73
N ASN A 285 7.89 3.15 -20.45
CA ASN A 285 6.87 2.13 -20.66
C ASN A 285 7.45 0.77 -20.28
N PRO A 286 7.32 0.37 -19.00
CA PRO A 286 7.99 -0.81 -18.49
C PRO A 286 7.38 -2.10 -19.05
N SER A 287 8.22 -2.91 -19.69
CA SER A 287 7.85 -4.27 -20.09
C SER A 287 7.79 -5.21 -18.88
N PRO A 288 7.16 -6.41 -19.00
CA PRO A 288 7.22 -7.43 -17.95
C PRO A 288 8.65 -7.80 -17.53
N LEU A 289 9.59 -7.84 -18.50
CA LEU A 289 10.99 -8.13 -18.23
C LEU A 289 11.66 -7.00 -17.44
N TYR A 290 11.36 -5.73 -17.81
CA TYR A 290 11.80 -4.55 -17.08
C TYR A 290 11.34 -4.62 -15.61
N ASN A 291 10.06 -4.90 -15.40
CA ASN A 291 9.50 -4.98 -14.05
C ASN A 291 10.08 -6.13 -13.23
N LYS A 292 10.36 -7.27 -13.86
CA LYS A 292 11.03 -8.40 -13.19
C LYS A 292 12.44 -8.03 -12.73
N GLU A 293 13.24 -7.40 -13.60
CA GLU A 293 14.59 -6.95 -13.25
C GLU A 293 14.55 -5.88 -12.15
N TYR A 294 13.65 -4.92 -12.28
CA TYR A 294 13.45 -3.89 -11.27
C TYR A 294 13.12 -4.48 -9.91
N HIS A 295 12.22 -5.45 -9.87
CA HIS A 295 11.84 -6.15 -8.64
C HIS A 295 13.03 -6.88 -8.00
N ASN A 296 13.85 -7.58 -8.80
CA ASN A 296 15.04 -8.27 -8.28
C ASN A 296 16.04 -7.30 -7.63
N LEU A 297 16.31 -6.16 -8.28
CA LEU A 297 17.20 -5.13 -7.73
C LEU A 297 16.58 -4.44 -6.50
N MET A 298 15.30 -4.29 -6.44
CA MET A 298 14.61 -3.78 -5.24
C MET A 298 14.70 -4.78 -4.08
N SER A 299 14.61 -6.09 -4.33
CA SER A 299 14.85 -7.11 -3.30
C SER A 299 16.29 -7.07 -2.80
N GLU A 300 17.28 -6.90 -3.68
CA GLU A 300 18.68 -6.70 -3.29
C GLU A 300 18.87 -5.44 -2.42
N LEU A 301 18.18 -4.35 -2.77
CA LEU A 301 18.20 -3.12 -1.98
C LEU A 301 17.57 -3.34 -0.59
N GLN A 302 16.44 -4.01 -0.51
CA GLN A 302 15.79 -4.33 0.77
C GLN A 302 16.66 -5.25 1.63
N GLU A 303 17.30 -6.26 1.02
CA GLU A 303 18.25 -7.13 1.70
C GLU A 303 19.47 -6.33 2.24
N SER A 304 19.95 -5.36 1.48
CA SER A 304 21.03 -4.46 1.91
C SER A 304 20.61 -3.54 3.07
N LEU A 305 19.34 -3.15 3.15
CA LEU A 305 18.80 -2.27 4.20
C LEU A 305 18.52 -3.02 5.50
N TYR A 306 17.94 -4.21 5.42
CA TYR A 306 17.26 -4.87 6.53
C TYR A 306 17.80 -6.28 6.81
N GLY A 307 18.69 -6.80 5.98
CA GLY A 307 19.19 -8.17 6.05
C GLY A 307 18.37 -9.16 5.22
N SER A 308 18.93 -10.35 5.02
CA SER A 308 18.35 -11.39 4.16
C SER A 308 17.03 -11.99 4.67
N GLU A 309 16.70 -11.78 5.93
CA GLU A 309 15.47 -12.30 6.55
C GLU A 309 14.34 -11.27 6.61
N TYR A 310 14.59 -10.03 6.18
CA TYR A 310 13.63 -8.91 6.30
C TYR A 310 12.26 -9.21 5.69
N GLU A 311 12.22 -9.81 4.50
CA GLU A 311 10.93 -10.15 3.87
C GLU A 311 10.12 -11.12 4.74
N VAL A 312 10.80 -12.08 5.38
CA VAL A 312 10.16 -13.07 6.26
C VAL A 312 9.68 -12.41 7.56
N GLU A 313 10.50 -11.56 8.17
CA GLU A 313 10.18 -10.88 9.43
C GLU A 313 9.09 -9.82 9.23
N SER A 314 9.22 -8.98 8.20
CA SER A 314 8.22 -7.96 7.84
C SER A 314 6.87 -8.60 7.47
N PHE A 315 6.90 -9.72 6.76
CA PHE A 315 5.72 -10.50 6.44
C PHE A 315 5.07 -11.07 7.72
N ALA A 316 5.89 -11.60 8.62
CA ALA A 316 5.42 -12.13 9.91
C ALA A 316 4.77 -11.04 10.77
N GLU A 317 5.35 -9.85 10.84
CA GLU A 317 4.80 -8.72 11.59
C GLU A 317 3.48 -8.22 11.02
N THR A 318 3.39 -8.08 9.69
CA THR A 318 2.18 -7.58 9.00
C THR A 318 0.98 -8.50 9.21
N PHE A 319 1.20 -9.81 9.36
CA PHE A 319 0.13 -10.81 9.51
C PHE A 319 -0.05 -11.32 10.94
N TYR A 320 0.60 -10.68 11.90
CA TYR A 320 0.55 -11.11 13.30
C TYR A 320 -0.86 -11.11 13.89
N ASP A 321 -1.74 -10.25 13.41
CA ASP A 321 -3.10 -10.05 13.91
C ASP A 321 -4.21 -10.78 13.12
N ASN A 322 -3.87 -11.76 12.30
CA ASN A 322 -4.85 -12.50 11.49
C ASN A 322 -5.68 -11.60 10.57
N VAL A 323 -5.03 -10.70 9.86
CA VAL A 323 -5.66 -9.72 8.99
C VAL A 323 -6.02 -10.34 7.65
N ILE A 324 -7.30 -10.40 7.34
CA ILE A 324 -7.77 -10.83 6.02
C ILE A 324 -7.58 -9.71 5.01
N LEU A 325 -6.74 -9.94 4.00
CA LEU A 325 -6.60 -9.09 2.83
C LEU A 325 -7.53 -9.60 1.72
N ASP A 326 -8.69 -9.02 1.59
CA ASP A 326 -9.68 -9.43 0.59
C ASP A 326 -9.69 -8.56 -0.66
N ASN A 327 -9.02 -7.42 -0.63
CA ASN A 327 -8.88 -6.49 -1.75
C ASN A 327 -7.59 -5.67 -1.60
N CYS A 328 -7.12 -5.07 -2.72
CA CYS A 328 -6.18 -3.96 -2.66
C CYS A 328 -6.93 -2.66 -2.30
N MET A 329 -6.28 -1.50 -2.38
CA MET A 329 -6.95 -0.21 -2.13
C MET A 329 -7.89 0.23 -3.29
N PHE A 330 -8.26 -0.67 -4.19
CA PHE A 330 -9.22 -0.37 -5.24
C PHE A 330 -10.60 -0.06 -4.65
N GLY A 331 -11.23 0.99 -5.16
CA GLY A 331 -12.47 1.54 -4.60
C GLY A 331 -12.28 2.81 -3.75
N VAL A 332 -11.02 3.27 -3.51
CA VAL A 332 -10.77 4.60 -2.94
C VAL A 332 -11.04 5.68 -3.98
N PHE A 333 -11.50 6.84 -3.53
CA PHE A 333 -11.78 7.95 -4.41
C PHE A 333 -10.48 8.62 -4.86
N ALA A 334 -10.28 8.74 -6.16
CA ALA A 334 -9.26 9.57 -6.77
C ALA A 334 -9.93 10.53 -7.74
N VAL A 335 -9.68 11.83 -7.58
CA VAL A 335 -10.30 12.87 -8.42
C VAL A 335 -9.18 13.67 -9.10
N ALA A 336 -9.21 13.70 -10.43
CA ALA A 336 -8.29 14.48 -11.23
C ALA A 336 -8.62 15.98 -11.18
N SER A 337 -7.67 16.81 -11.62
CA SER A 337 -7.81 18.27 -11.59
C SER A 337 -9.00 18.81 -12.39
N ASN A 338 -9.45 18.09 -13.42
CA ASN A 338 -10.62 18.41 -14.25
C ASN A 338 -11.95 17.86 -13.70
N GLY A 339 -11.93 17.23 -12.52
CA GLY A 339 -13.10 16.66 -11.88
C GLY A 339 -13.41 15.20 -12.24
N ASP A 340 -12.62 14.58 -13.08
CA ASP A 340 -12.77 13.16 -13.42
C ASP A 340 -12.48 12.27 -12.23
N VAL A 341 -13.31 11.25 -12.01
CA VAL A 341 -13.28 10.34 -10.87
C VAL A 341 -12.75 8.97 -11.27
N TYR A 342 -11.90 8.43 -10.42
CA TYR A 342 -11.32 7.10 -10.54
C TYR A 342 -11.40 6.38 -9.19
N PHE A 343 -11.33 5.03 -9.19
CA PHE A 343 -11.30 4.22 -7.96
C PHE A 343 -9.92 3.69 -7.61
N CYS A 344 -8.88 4.30 -8.15
CA CYS A 344 -7.49 4.03 -7.83
C CYS A 344 -6.65 5.31 -7.98
N PRO A 345 -5.71 5.60 -7.07
CA PRO A 345 -4.82 6.74 -7.22
C PRO A 345 -3.85 6.64 -8.41
N GLN A 346 -3.62 5.46 -8.97
CA GLN A 346 -2.79 5.28 -10.17
C GLN A 346 -3.66 5.53 -11.42
N ILE A 347 -4.05 6.79 -11.63
CA ILE A 347 -5.02 7.14 -12.68
C ILE A 347 -4.46 7.14 -14.11
N GLY A 348 -3.15 7.23 -14.28
CA GLY A 348 -2.41 7.31 -15.56
C GLY A 348 -3.18 6.90 -16.82
N ASP A 349 -3.17 5.60 -17.14
CA ASP A 349 -3.85 5.03 -18.31
C ASP A 349 -5.31 4.63 -18.08
N LEU A 350 -5.90 5.00 -16.93
CA LEU A 350 -7.29 4.64 -16.62
C LEU A 350 -8.27 5.61 -17.28
N SER A 351 -9.41 5.10 -17.70
CA SER A 351 -10.56 5.94 -18.04
C SER A 351 -11.31 6.38 -16.79
N PRO A 352 -11.80 7.63 -16.75
CA PRO A 352 -12.66 8.08 -15.67
C PRO A 352 -13.99 7.33 -15.69
N ILE A 353 -14.52 7.08 -14.50
CA ILE A 353 -15.81 6.40 -14.30
C ILE A 353 -16.96 7.39 -14.15
N ALA A 354 -16.67 8.60 -13.70
CA ALA A 354 -17.62 9.68 -13.49
C ALA A 354 -16.89 11.03 -13.55
N ASN A 355 -17.62 12.13 -13.49
CA ASN A 355 -17.07 13.47 -13.25
C ASN A 355 -17.91 14.16 -12.17
N ILE A 356 -17.27 14.82 -11.20
CA ILE A 356 -17.96 15.45 -10.06
C ILE A 356 -18.90 16.60 -10.45
N ARG A 357 -18.77 17.14 -11.66
CA ARG A 357 -19.68 18.18 -12.19
C ARG A 357 -20.98 17.62 -12.70
N THR A 358 -21.01 16.35 -13.09
CA THR A 358 -22.18 15.71 -13.73
C THR A 358 -22.79 14.58 -12.91
N THR A 359 -22.05 14.07 -11.92
CA THR A 359 -22.44 12.91 -11.12
C THR A 359 -22.41 13.28 -9.64
N SER A 360 -23.48 13.02 -8.92
CA SER A 360 -23.53 13.30 -7.49
C SER A 360 -22.53 12.45 -6.71
N PHE A 361 -22.01 12.97 -5.60
CA PHE A 361 -21.04 12.23 -4.79
C PHE A 361 -21.65 10.96 -4.16
N ALA A 362 -22.96 10.93 -3.94
CA ALA A 362 -23.69 9.76 -3.48
C ALA A 362 -23.69 8.63 -4.52
N GLU A 363 -23.90 8.95 -5.78
CA GLU A 363 -23.80 7.99 -6.89
C GLU A 363 -22.36 7.47 -7.03
N ILE A 364 -21.36 8.35 -6.95
CA ILE A 364 -19.94 7.96 -6.94
C ILE A 364 -19.63 6.98 -5.80
N CYS A 365 -20.16 7.20 -4.60
CA CYS A 365 -20.02 6.28 -3.48
C CYS A 365 -20.62 4.90 -3.76
N ASN A 366 -21.79 4.84 -4.37
CA ASN A 366 -22.44 3.57 -4.73
C ASN A 366 -21.61 2.80 -5.78
N GLU A 367 -21.13 3.48 -6.82
CA GLU A 367 -20.27 2.88 -7.83
C GLU A 367 -18.95 2.38 -7.22
N SER A 368 -18.38 3.11 -6.27
CA SER A 368 -17.19 2.66 -5.52
C SER A 368 -17.44 1.34 -4.79
N LEU A 369 -18.58 1.19 -4.11
CA LEU A 369 -18.93 -0.04 -3.41
C LEU A 369 -19.14 -1.22 -4.37
N ILE A 370 -19.71 -0.96 -5.55
CA ILE A 370 -19.86 -1.98 -6.61
C ILE A 370 -18.48 -2.42 -7.09
N ALA A 371 -17.61 -1.47 -7.42
CA ALA A 371 -16.26 -1.74 -7.88
C ALA A 371 -15.43 -2.52 -6.85
N GLU A 372 -15.59 -2.19 -5.56
CA GLU A 372 -14.95 -2.89 -4.47
C GLU A 372 -15.38 -4.35 -4.37
N LYS A 373 -16.69 -4.59 -4.31
CA LYS A 373 -17.23 -5.96 -4.27
C LYS A 373 -16.74 -6.77 -5.46
N ALA A 374 -16.74 -6.14 -6.58
CA ALA A 374 -16.36 -6.74 -7.83
C ALA A 374 -14.89 -7.17 -7.86
N THR A 375 -14.00 -6.41 -7.30
CA THR A 375 -12.56 -6.65 -7.25
C THR A 375 -12.11 -7.39 -5.99
N ASN A 376 -13.04 -7.88 -5.17
CA ASN A 376 -12.74 -8.75 -4.04
C ASN A 376 -12.05 -10.03 -4.53
N ILE A 377 -11.05 -10.50 -3.79
CA ILE A 377 -10.23 -11.66 -4.17
C ILE A 377 -11.05 -12.93 -4.38
N SER A 378 -12.18 -13.07 -3.69
CA SER A 378 -13.10 -14.19 -3.87
C SER A 378 -13.71 -14.26 -5.28
N ASN A 379 -13.68 -13.17 -6.02
CA ASN A 379 -14.19 -13.06 -7.39
C ASN A 379 -13.07 -13.13 -8.46
N LEU A 380 -11.80 -13.21 -8.04
CA LEU A 380 -10.65 -13.17 -8.96
C LEU A 380 -10.06 -14.55 -9.17
N LYS A 381 -10.09 -15.07 -10.40
CA LYS A 381 -9.38 -16.31 -10.78
C LYS A 381 -7.94 -15.98 -11.22
N PRO A 382 -6.96 -16.82 -10.84
CA PRO A 382 -7.06 -18.04 -10.04
C PRO A 382 -7.03 -17.80 -8.52
N CYS A 383 -6.96 -16.54 -8.06
CA CYS A 383 -6.72 -16.20 -6.65
C CYS A 383 -7.81 -16.69 -5.70
N ASN A 384 -9.06 -16.79 -6.15
CA ASN A 384 -10.17 -17.30 -5.33
C ASN A 384 -10.00 -18.76 -4.91
N GLU A 385 -9.17 -19.54 -5.62
CA GLU A 385 -8.85 -20.93 -5.35
C GLU A 385 -7.50 -21.10 -4.62
N CYS A 386 -6.73 -20.01 -4.47
CA CYS A 386 -5.39 -20.04 -3.87
C CYS A 386 -5.47 -20.14 -2.34
N GLU A 387 -4.61 -20.97 -1.76
CA GLU A 387 -4.49 -21.13 -0.31
C GLU A 387 -3.97 -19.86 0.38
N LEU A 388 -3.23 -19.02 -0.33
CA LEU A 388 -2.66 -17.77 0.17
C LEU A 388 -3.56 -16.55 -0.07
N LYS A 389 -4.77 -16.73 -0.61
CA LYS A 389 -5.61 -15.60 -1.09
C LYS A 389 -5.78 -14.46 -0.11
N TYR A 390 -6.08 -14.75 1.14
CA TYR A 390 -6.33 -13.74 2.16
C TYR A 390 -5.05 -13.21 2.84
N ILE A 391 -3.94 -13.88 2.65
CA ILE A 391 -2.60 -13.45 3.08
C ILE A 391 -2.01 -12.52 2.03
N CYS A 392 -2.06 -12.91 0.75
CA CYS A 392 -1.54 -12.16 -0.38
C CYS A 392 -2.44 -10.99 -0.79
N GLY A 393 -3.77 -11.11 -0.63
CA GLY A 393 -4.74 -10.10 -1.08
C GLY A 393 -4.88 -9.97 -2.59
N GLY A 394 -4.19 -10.82 -3.39
CA GLY A 394 -4.31 -10.92 -4.85
C GLY A 394 -3.61 -9.83 -5.66
N GLY A 395 -2.69 -9.05 -5.05
CA GLY A 395 -1.89 -8.07 -5.77
C GLY A 395 -2.65 -6.85 -6.33
N CYS A 396 -2.03 -6.15 -7.26
CA CYS A 396 -2.57 -4.93 -7.86
C CYS A 396 -3.65 -5.25 -8.91
N ARG A 397 -4.87 -4.73 -8.71
CA ARG A 397 -5.99 -4.97 -9.62
C ARG A 397 -5.76 -4.44 -11.04
N ILE A 398 -5.02 -3.36 -11.17
CA ILE A 398 -4.75 -2.72 -12.47
C ILE A 398 -3.64 -3.45 -13.21
N LYS A 399 -2.56 -3.82 -12.50
CA LYS A 399 -1.37 -4.40 -13.12
C LYS A 399 -1.53 -5.90 -13.43
N GLU A 400 -2.11 -6.66 -12.49
CA GLU A 400 -2.07 -8.12 -12.52
C GLU A 400 -3.34 -8.75 -13.10
N PHE A 401 -4.47 -8.04 -13.03
CA PHE A 401 -5.76 -8.57 -13.43
C PHE A 401 -6.50 -7.83 -14.58
N PRO A 402 -5.83 -7.10 -15.49
CA PRO A 402 -6.53 -6.30 -16.48
C PRO A 402 -7.47 -7.12 -17.37
N MET A 403 -7.05 -8.34 -17.76
CA MET A 403 -7.82 -9.25 -18.63
C MET A 403 -8.88 -10.06 -17.87
N LEU A 404 -8.60 -10.44 -16.61
CA LEU A 404 -9.54 -11.21 -15.80
C LEU A 404 -10.73 -10.37 -15.38
N ILE A 405 -10.48 -9.12 -15.03
CA ILE A 405 -11.53 -8.17 -14.73
C ILE A 405 -12.42 -7.96 -15.97
N GLN A 406 -11.86 -7.79 -17.17
CA GLN A 406 -12.64 -7.67 -18.42
C GLN A 406 -13.57 -8.86 -18.67
N ARG A 407 -13.14 -10.11 -18.41
CA ARG A 407 -13.96 -11.30 -18.67
C ARG A 407 -15.11 -11.48 -17.68
N GLN A 408 -14.95 -11.09 -16.44
CA GLN A 408 -15.99 -11.26 -15.40
C GLN A 408 -17.05 -10.14 -15.42
N TYR A 409 -16.76 -9.02 -16.07
CA TYR A 409 -17.61 -7.81 -16.05
C TYR A 409 -18.38 -7.54 -17.32
N ASN A 410 -18.19 -8.33 -18.36
CA ASN A 410 -18.93 -8.13 -19.62
C ASN A 410 -20.45 -8.21 -19.46
N ASP A 411 -20.95 -8.67 -18.31
CA ASP A 411 -22.39 -8.91 -18.15
C ASP A 411 -23.13 -7.94 -17.21
N LYS A 412 -22.51 -7.13 -16.35
CA LYS A 412 -23.29 -6.44 -15.29
C LYS A 412 -22.91 -5.02 -14.83
N SER A 413 -21.85 -4.38 -15.27
CA SER A 413 -21.65 -2.95 -14.93
C SER A 413 -20.84 -2.15 -15.94
N HIS A 414 -21.49 -1.17 -16.56
CA HIS A 414 -20.88 -0.30 -17.58
C HIS A 414 -19.73 0.59 -17.06
N ALA A 415 -19.72 0.95 -15.77
CA ALA A 415 -18.74 1.86 -15.19
C ALA A 415 -17.35 1.20 -15.03
N THR A 416 -17.30 0.00 -14.49
CA THR A 416 -16.06 -0.74 -14.26
C THR A 416 -15.41 -1.19 -15.58
N ILE A 417 -16.21 -1.45 -16.61
CA ILE A 417 -15.76 -1.82 -17.96
C ILE A 417 -15.04 -0.66 -18.65
N LYS A 418 -15.53 0.57 -18.50
CA LYS A 418 -14.89 1.78 -19.06
C LYS A 418 -13.49 2.02 -18.47
N MET A 419 -13.26 1.69 -17.21
CA MET A 419 -11.98 1.85 -16.52
C MET A 419 -10.84 1.03 -17.13
N ILE A 420 -11.16 -0.10 -17.74
CA ILE A 420 -10.19 -1.13 -18.14
C ILE A 420 -9.90 -1.09 -19.63
N ARG A 421 -10.76 -0.44 -20.42
CA ARG A 421 -10.74 -0.48 -21.90
C ARG A 421 -9.60 0.25 -22.62
N ASN A 422 -8.81 1.07 -21.96
CA ASN A 422 -7.81 1.90 -22.64
C ASN A 422 -6.39 1.30 -22.70
N ARG A 423 -6.26 -0.03 -22.62
CA ARG A 423 -4.98 -0.73 -22.80
C ARG A 423 -5.06 -1.73 -23.97
N ALA A 424 -5.58 -1.33 -25.09
CA ALA A 424 -5.38 -2.04 -26.35
C ALA A 424 -4.41 -1.28 -27.24
#